data_e5e4c58611798158e8544e9e1fed5b1f
#
_entry.id   e5e4c58611798158e8544e9e1fed5b1f
#
_cell.length_a   1.000
_cell.length_b   1.000
_cell.length_c   1.000
_cell.angle_alpha   90.00
_cell.angle_beta   90.00
_cell.angle_gamma   90.00
#
_symmetry.space_group_name_H-M   'P 1'
#
loop_
_entity.id
_entity.type
_entity.pdbx_description
1 polymer ?
#
loop_
_entity_poly.entity_id
_entity_poly.type
_entity_poly.pdbx_seq_one_letter_code
_entity_poly.pdbx_strand_id
1 'polypeptide(L)' 'MQIYKRVRDLREDHDKTQRELAEYLHMQLTVYQRYERGERELPLWAAIKLADYYNVTLDYLVGRTSK' A
#
# COMPACT_ATOMS: atom_id res chain seq x y z
N MET A 1 -5.44 12.20 5.93
CA MET A 1 -5.13 10.76 6.01
C MET A 1 -3.94 10.47 5.13
N GLN A 2 -2.94 9.77 5.66
CA GLN A 2 -1.69 9.56 4.93
C GLN A 2 -1.50 8.08 4.59
N ILE A 3 -2.45 7.57 3.84
CA ILE A 3 -2.46 6.16 3.47
C ILE A 3 -1.20 5.77 2.69
N TYR A 4 -0.75 6.66 1.78
CA TYR A 4 0.42 6.36 0.95
C TYR A 4 1.68 6.18 1.81
N LYS A 5 1.83 6.96 2.87
CA LYS A 5 2.99 6.83 3.74
C LYS A 5 3.00 5.48 4.45
N ARG A 6 1.84 5.06 4.97
CA ARG A 6 1.72 3.78 5.65
C ARG A 6 1.98 2.63 4.69
N VAL A 7 1.52 2.76 3.46
CA VAL A 7 1.76 1.75 2.42
C VAL A 7 3.26 1.56 2.21
N ARG A 8 4.00 2.66 2.06
CA ARG A 8 5.44 2.57 1.87
C ARG A 8 6.12 2.00 3.11
N ASP A 9 5.72 2.46 4.30
CA ASP A 9 6.34 1.99 5.54
C ASP A 9 6.15 0.50 5.71
N LEU A 10 4.97 -0.02 5.43
CA LEU A 10 4.72 -1.46 5.52
C LEU A 10 5.56 -2.23 4.53
N ARG A 11 5.69 -1.72 3.31
CA ARG A 11 6.51 -2.38 2.31
C ARG A 11 7.96 -2.49 2.77
N GLU A 12 8.49 -1.38 3.28
CA GLU A 12 9.88 -1.36 3.74
C GLU A 12 10.08 -2.25 4.97
N ASP A 13 9.11 -2.24 5.88
CA ASP A 13 9.17 -3.08 7.08
C ASP A 13 9.20 -4.56 6.74
N HIS A 14 8.57 -4.95 5.63
CA HIS A 14 8.52 -6.35 5.20
C HIS A 14 9.60 -6.68 4.16
N ASP A 15 10.53 -5.76 3.92
CA ASP A 15 11.63 -5.95 2.97
C ASP A 15 11.14 -6.31 1.58
N LYS A 16 10.07 -5.65 1.14
CA LYS A 16 9.50 -5.88 -0.19
C LYS A 16 9.90 -4.76 -1.13
N THR A 17 10.04 -5.09 -2.41
CA THR A 17 10.32 -4.07 -3.42
C THR A 17 9.02 -3.51 -3.98
N GLN A 18 9.11 -2.33 -4.56
CA GLN A 18 7.95 -1.75 -5.24
C GLN A 18 7.46 -2.64 -6.37
N ARG A 19 8.40 -3.29 -7.07
CA ARG A 19 8.05 -4.20 -8.17
C ARG A 19 7.23 -5.38 -7.66
N GLU A 20 7.61 -5.95 -6.51
CA GLU A 20 6.87 -7.08 -5.96
C GLU A 20 5.41 -6.68 -5.66
N LEU A 21 5.21 -5.51 -5.10
CA LEU A 21 3.86 -5.06 -4.79
C LEU A 21 3.08 -4.70 -6.04
N ALA A 22 3.74 -4.10 -7.04
CA ALA A 22 3.08 -3.81 -8.31
C ALA A 22 2.61 -5.12 -8.96
N GLU A 23 3.46 -6.14 -8.95
CA GLU A 23 3.09 -7.45 -9.51
C GLU A 23 1.93 -8.08 -8.72
N TYR A 24 1.99 -7.99 -7.42
CA TYR A 24 0.90 -8.52 -6.59
C TYR A 24 -0.44 -7.86 -6.92
N LEU A 25 -0.42 -6.56 -7.18
CA LEU A 25 -1.63 -5.80 -7.49
C LEU A 25 -1.97 -5.81 -8.98
N HIS A 26 -1.17 -6.50 -9.79
CA HIS A 26 -1.38 -6.60 -11.25
C HIS A 26 -1.40 -5.23 -11.91
N MET A 27 -0.45 -4.38 -11.54
CA MET A 27 -0.34 -3.05 -12.13
C MET A 27 1.10 -2.76 -12.52
N GLN A 28 1.28 -1.76 -13.37
CA GLN A 28 2.60 -1.34 -13.78
C GLN A 28 3.33 -0.70 -12.60
N LEU A 29 4.65 -0.85 -12.60
CA LEU A 29 5.49 -0.30 -11.54
C LEU A 29 5.29 1.20 -11.37
N THR A 30 5.23 1.95 -12.49
CA THR A 30 5.06 3.39 -12.43
C THR A 30 3.73 3.77 -11.77
N VAL A 31 2.69 3.00 -12.00
CA VAL A 31 1.38 3.23 -11.38
C VAL A 31 1.47 3.02 -9.88
N TYR A 32 2.07 1.92 -9.46
CA TYR A 32 2.23 1.64 -8.03
C TYR A 32 3.05 2.74 -7.34
N GLN A 33 4.11 3.20 -8.00
CA GLN A 33 4.96 4.25 -7.45
C GLN A 33 4.18 5.54 -7.20
N ARG A 34 3.24 5.86 -8.07
CA ARG A 34 2.41 7.06 -7.90
C ARG A 34 1.54 6.95 -6.65
N TYR A 35 1.05 5.76 -6.35
CA TYR A 35 0.29 5.55 -5.12
C TYR A 35 1.16 5.79 -3.89
N GLU A 36 2.39 5.29 -3.89
CA GLU A 36 3.27 5.48 -2.75
C GLU A 36 3.69 6.94 -2.57
N ARG A 37 3.76 7.70 -3.65
CA ARG A 37 4.13 9.12 -3.56
C ARG A 37 2.94 10.03 -3.26
N GLY A 38 1.75 9.48 -3.21
CA GLY A 38 0.56 10.27 -2.95
C GLY A 38 0.08 11.06 -4.15
N GLU A 39 0.59 10.75 -5.35
CA GLU A 39 0.19 11.42 -6.59
C GLU A 39 -1.16 10.93 -7.11
N ARG A 40 -1.58 9.75 -6.71
CA ARG A 40 -2.86 9.19 -7.06
C ARG A 40 -3.49 8.56 -5.83
N GLU A 41 -4.80 8.66 -5.73
CA GLU A 41 -5.55 8.02 -4.65
C GLU A 41 -5.52 6.52 -4.83
N LEU A 42 -5.17 5.82 -3.76
CA LEU A 42 -5.17 4.36 -3.77
C LEU A 42 -6.62 3.87 -3.81
N PRO A 43 -7.00 3.08 -4.80
CA PRO A 43 -8.38 2.59 -4.85
C PRO A 43 -8.66 1.60 -3.72
N LEU A 44 -9.92 1.52 -3.33
CA LEU A 44 -10.30 0.70 -2.18
C LEU A 44 -9.91 -0.76 -2.38
N TRP A 45 -10.09 -1.31 -3.60
CA TRP A 45 -9.75 -2.70 -3.84
C TRP A 45 -8.26 -2.97 -3.61
N ALA A 46 -7.41 -2.01 -3.98
CA ALA A 46 -5.97 -2.15 -3.78
C ALA A 46 -5.61 -2.03 -2.30
N ALA A 47 -6.28 -1.14 -1.59
CA ALA A 47 -6.06 -0.99 -0.14
C ALA A 47 -6.43 -2.28 0.59
N ILE A 48 -7.54 -2.91 0.20
CA ILE A 48 -7.97 -4.17 0.82
C ILE A 48 -6.94 -5.26 0.53
N LYS A 49 -6.46 -5.35 -0.71
CA LYS A 49 -5.45 -6.35 -1.06
C LYS A 49 -4.15 -6.15 -0.30
N LEU A 50 -3.73 -4.90 -0.13
CA LEU A 50 -2.52 -4.62 0.62
C LEU A 50 -2.68 -4.96 2.10
N ALA A 51 -3.84 -4.65 2.68
CA ALA A 51 -4.10 -5.02 4.06
C ALA A 51 -4.02 -6.54 4.24
N ASP A 52 -4.59 -7.28 3.31
CA ASP A 52 -4.51 -8.74 3.33
C ASP A 52 -3.07 -9.22 3.18
N TYR A 53 -2.33 -8.60 2.27
CA TYR A 53 -0.95 -9.00 1.99
C TYR A 53 -0.07 -8.86 3.23
N TYR A 54 -0.25 -7.76 3.96
CA TYR A 54 0.56 -7.49 5.16
C TYR A 54 -0.08 -8.02 6.44
N ASN A 55 -1.26 -8.62 6.31
CA ASN A 55 -1.99 -9.16 7.47
C ASN A 55 -2.27 -8.09 8.52
N VAL A 56 -2.73 -6.95 8.07
CA VAL A 56 -3.15 -5.85 8.94
C VAL A 56 -4.59 -5.49 8.61
N THR A 57 -5.23 -4.73 9.49
CA THR A 57 -6.59 -4.27 9.22
C THR A 57 -6.57 -3.13 8.22
N LEU A 58 -7.68 -2.94 7.54
CA LEU A 58 -7.82 -1.81 6.63
C LEU A 58 -7.71 -0.49 7.41
N ASP A 59 -8.30 -0.43 8.60
CA ASP A 59 -8.20 0.76 9.45
C ASP A 59 -6.75 1.11 9.76
N TYR A 60 -5.92 0.13 10.05
CA TYR A 60 -4.50 0.38 10.28
C TYR A 60 -3.84 0.91 9.01
N LEU A 61 -4.11 0.28 7.88
CA LEU A 61 -3.48 0.67 6.61
C LEU A 61 -3.81 2.11 6.25
N VAL A 62 -5.06 2.53 6.45
CA VAL A 62 -5.46 3.89 6.08
C VAL A 62 -5.18 4.92 7.18
N GLY A 63 -4.59 4.49 8.29
CA GLY A 63 -4.17 5.42 9.33
C GLY A 63 -5.26 5.83 10.30
N ARG A 64 -6.34 5.06 10.39
CA ARG A 64 -7.43 5.37 11.31
C ARG A 64 -7.15 4.85 12.73
N THR A 65 -6.21 3.93 12.84
CA THR A 65 -5.82 3.38 14.14
C THR A 65 -4.32 3.15 14.12
N SER A 66 -3.69 3.14 15.28
CA SER A 66 -2.27 2.88 15.41
C SER A 66 -1.95 1.39 15.50
N LYS A 67 -2.97 0.55 15.46
CA LYS A 67 -2.79 -0.90 15.56
C LYS A 67 -3.66 -1.62 14.57
#